data_e23a3f496e20d3024551b1355edd0a3b
#
_entry.id   e23a3f496e20d3024551b1355edd0a3b
#
_cell.length_a   1.000
_cell.length_b   1.000
_cell.length_c   1.000
_cell.angle_alpha   90.00
_cell.angle_beta   90.00
_cell.angle_gamma   90.00
#
_symmetry.space_group_name_H-M   'P 1'
#
loop_
_entity.id
_entity.type
_entity.pdbx_description
1 polymer ?
#
loop_
_entity_poly.entity_id
_entity_poly.type
_entity_poly.pdbx_seq_one_letter_code
_entity_poly.pdbx_strand_id
1 'polypeptide(L)'
;MTPMVILSLFIPLIGTTLGSGMVFFLKKEINPKLRKILLGFASGVMIAASIWSLMQPAIDSYEKGDYRMWLVPAIGFLLGMGFMLLLDYLIPHIHPVNKQEEGVNGGKLSKTFKMMLAVTLHNVPEGLAVGVVIAGMMNGSLNEQAMLILSIGIAIQNFPEGIIVSGPLKEEGMPKWKAFLLGFASGVVEPIASLLAIGLTVLITTILPYTLAFAAGVMIYVVVEELIPEANEGEHSNLATIGLAVGFVLMMVLDIALG
;
A
#
# COMPACT_ATOMS: atom_id res chain seq x y z
N MET A 1 -9.13 0.72 -22.35
CA MET A 1 -8.39 1.53 -21.34
C MET A 1 -7.73 2.70 -22.04
N THR A 2 -7.92 3.92 -21.52
CA THR A 2 -7.22 5.11 -22.02
C THR A 2 -5.74 5.05 -21.67
N PRO A 3 -4.84 5.79 -22.37
CA PRO A 3 -3.43 5.86 -21.99
C PRO A 3 -3.22 6.29 -20.53
N MET A 4 -4.08 7.19 -20.02
CA MET A 4 -4.04 7.66 -18.64
C MET A 4 -4.34 6.58 -17.62
N VAL A 5 -5.33 5.72 -17.90
CA VAL A 5 -5.64 4.53 -17.06
C VAL A 5 -4.45 3.57 -17.02
N ILE A 6 -3.82 3.30 -18.16
CA ILE A 6 -2.64 2.45 -18.23
C ILE A 6 -1.49 3.06 -17.41
N LEU A 7 -1.26 4.35 -17.56
CA LEU A 7 -0.24 5.06 -16.79
C LEU A 7 -0.50 4.92 -15.28
N SER A 8 -1.71 5.26 -14.82
CA SER A 8 -2.09 5.18 -13.40
C SER A 8 -1.95 3.77 -12.83
N LEU A 9 -2.22 2.74 -13.62
CA LEU A 9 -2.06 1.34 -13.25
C LEU A 9 -0.59 0.98 -12.91
N PHE A 10 0.38 1.59 -13.61
CA PHE A 10 1.80 1.26 -13.46
C PHE A 10 2.60 2.28 -12.65
N ILE A 11 2.05 3.45 -12.35
CA ILE A 11 2.72 4.48 -11.53
C ILE A 11 3.18 3.92 -10.17
N PRO A 12 2.38 3.16 -9.39
CA PRO A 12 2.84 2.56 -8.13
C PRO A 12 4.06 1.66 -8.32
N LEU A 13 4.01 0.73 -9.27
CA LEU A 13 5.12 -0.16 -9.60
C LEU A 13 6.40 0.62 -9.98
N ILE A 14 6.27 1.78 -10.63
CA ILE A 14 7.43 2.64 -10.92
C ILE A 14 8.05 3.13 -9.60
N GLY A 15 7.25 3.52 -8.61
CA GLY A 15 7.72 3.89 -7.27
C GLY A 15 8.53 2.79 -6.62
N THR A 16 7.96 1.59 -6.50
CA THR A 16 8.61 0.39 -5.96
C THR A 16 9.90 0.05 -6.72
N THR A 17 9.87 0.14 -8.05
CA THR A 17 11.03 -0.13 -8.92
C THR A 17 12.17 0.85 -8.69
N LEU A 18 11.86 2.15 -8.63
CA LEU A 18 12.85 3.20 -8.37
C LEU A 18 13.45 3.04 -6.98
N GLY A 19 12.61 2.78 -5.96
CA GLY A 19 13.06 2.48 -4.61
C GLY A 19 13.99 1.28 -4.55
N SER A 20 13.59 0.17 -5.14
CA SER A 20 14.41 -1.06 -5.22
C SER A 20 15.73 -0.81 -5.97
N GLY A 21 15.71 0.06 -6.99
CA GLY A 21 16.90 0.46 -7.74
C GLY A 21 17.96 1.20 -6.91
N MET A 22 17.57 1.78 -5.77
CA MET A 22 18.53 2.41 -4.86
C MET A 22 19.58 1.44 -4.33
N VAL A 23 19.31 0.12 -4.33
CA VAL A 23 20.27 -0.91 -3.93
C VAL A 23 21.60 -0.83 -4.71
N PHE A 24 21.57 -0.35 -5.95
CA PHE A 24 22.79 -0.19 -6.75
C PHE A 24 23.72 0.92 -6.21
N PHE A 25 23.15 1.92 -5.55
CA PHE A 25 23.85 3.06 -4.96
C PHE A 25 24.22 2.85 -3.49
N LEU A 26 23.54 1.92 -2.80
CA LEU A 26 23.84 1.61 -1.41
C LEU A 26 25.23 0.96 -1.29
N LYS A 27 26.12 1.65 -0.54
CA LYS A 27 27.47 1.15 -0.21
C LYS A 27 27.48 0.39 1.12
N LYS A 28 26.66 0.81 2.07
CA LYS A 28 26.54 0.26 3.43
C LYS A 28 25.07 -0.08 3.71
N GLU A 29 24.81 -0.59 4.89
CA GLU A 29 23.47 -0.78 5.44
C GLU A 29 22.68 0.53 5.47
N ILE A 30 21.35 0.41 5.37
CA ILE A 30 20.46 1.57 5.51
C ILE A 30 20.56 2.08 6.94
N ASN A 31 20.77 3.39 7.10
CA ASN A 31 20.81 3.99 8.43
C ASN A 31 19.47 3.72 9.17
N PRO A 32 19.48 3.11 10.37
CA PRO A 32 18.25 2.80 11.10
C PRO A 32 17.35 4.03 11.35
N LYS A 33 17.93 5.22 11.53
CA LYS A 33 17.16 6.46 11.70
C LYS A 33 16.44 6.83 10.40
N LEU A 34 17.10 6.70 9.25
CA LEU A 34 16.49 6.96 7.94
C LEU A 34 15.35 5.96 7.68
N ARG A 35 15.55 4.68 8.02
CA ARG A 35 14.52 3.65 7.89
C ARG A 35 13.26 4.01 8.67
N LYS A 36 13.39 4.44 9.94
CA LYS A 36 12.25 4.89 10.77
C LYS A 36 11.50 6.05 10.12
N ILE A 37 12.21 7.03 9.56
CA ILE A 37 11.59 8.16 8.87
C ILE A 37 10.83 7.68 7.64
N LEU A 38 11.43 6.81 6.83
CA LEU A 38 10.83 6.31 5.58
C LEU A 38 9.57 5.48 5.83
N LEU A 39 9.60 4.56 6.82
CA LEU A 39 8.44 3.77 7.22
C LEU A 39 7.32 4.64 7.80
N GLY A 40 7.68 5.59 8.68
CA GLY A 40 6.70 6.55 9.19
C GLY A 40 6.08 7.38 8.06
N PHE A 41 6.89 7.85 7.12
CA PHE A 41 6.42 8.62 5.96
C PHE A 41 5.43 7.81 5.11
N ALA A 42 5.76 6.56 4.76
CA ALA A 42 4.86 5.68 4.03
C ALA A 42 3.55 5.47 4.79
N SER A 43 3.61 5.17 6.11
CA SER A 43 2.42 5.06 6.96
C SER A 43 1.54 6.32 6.91
N GLY A 44 2.15 7.50 6.95
CA GLY A 44 1.43 8.78 6.90
C GLY A 44 0.69 8.98 5.56
N VAL A 45 1.36 8.70 4.44
CA VAL A 45 0.76 8.77 3.10
C VAL A 45 -0.42 7.80 2.99
N MET A 46 -0.25 6.54 3.43
CA MET A 46 -1.30 5.52 3.38
C MET A 46 -2.52 5.90 4.22
N ILE A 47 -2.34 6.43 5.45
CA ILE A 47 -3.45 6.88 6.28
C ILE A 47 -4.23 7.99 5.58
N ALA A 48 -3.53 9.00 5.05
CA ALA A 48 -4.16 10.11 4.36
C ALA A 48 -4.94 9.66 3.11
N ALA A 49 -4.31 8.82 2.26
CA ALA A 49 -4.96 8.24 1.08
C ALA A 49 -6.21 7.41 1.47
N SER A 50 -6.13 6.62 2.54
CA SER A 50 -7.27 5.85 3.04
C SER A 50 -8.46 6.73 3.43
N ILE A 51 -8.19 7.94 3.95
CA ILE A 51 -9.23 8.89 4.38
C ILE A 51 -9.80 9.62 3.16
N TRP A 52 -8.96 10.37 2.43
CA TRP A 52 -9.43 11.31 1.40
C TRP A 52 -9.65 10.67 0.03
N SER A 53 -8.76 9.78 -0.41
CA SER A 53 -8.92 9.14 -1.74
C SER A 53 -9.88 7.96 -1.75
N LEU A 54 -10.16 7.32 -0.60
CA LEU A 54 -10.98 6.11 -0.54
C LEU A 54 -12.24 6.27 0.34
N MET A 55 -12.07 6.60 1.62
CA MET A 55 -13.21 6.64 2.56
C MET A 55 -14.14 7.81 2.27
N GLN A 56 -13.59 9.00 2.00
CA GLN A 56 -14.39 10.20 1.71
C GLN A 56 -15.29 10.02 0.47
N PRO A 57 -14.79 9.56 -0.69
CA PRO A 57 -15.65 9.28 -1.85
C PRO A 57 -16.71 8.19 -1.58
N ALA A 58 -16.40 7.20 -0.74
CA ALA A 58 -17.39 6.19 -0.35
C ALA A 58 -18.55 6.80 0.45
N ILE A 59 -18.25 7.73 1.37
CA ILE A 59 -19.25 8.47 2.17
C ILE A 59 -20.05 9.41 1.25
N ASP A 60 -19.38 10.16 0.40
CA ASP A 60 -19.97 11.16 -0.49
C ASP A 60 -20.82 10.56 -1.63
N SER A 61 -20.76 9.24 -1.81
CA SER A 61 -21.66 8.51 -2.73
C SER A 61 -23.12 8.53 -2.32
N TYR A 62 -23.45 9.03 -1.14
CA TYR A 62 -24.80 9.09 -0.58
C TYR A 62 -25.19 10.49 -0.17
N GLU A 63 -26.50 10.81 -0.25
CA GLU A 63 -27.02 12.09 0.18
C GLU A 63 -26.92 12.28 1.71
N LYS A 64 -26.73 13.53 2.15
CA LYS A 64 -26.68 13.84 3.59
C LYS A 64 -27.99 13.44 4.28
N GLY A 65 -27.84 12.66 5.36
CA GLY A 65 -28.97 12.15 6.12
C GLY A 65 -29.43 10.75 5.72
N ASP A 66 -28.91 10.20 4.60
CA ASP A 66 -29.12 8.79 4.27
C ASP A 66 -28.24 7.92 5.21
N TYR A 67 -28.87 6.94 5.87
CA TYR A 67 -28.14 6.04 6.76
C TYR A 67 -27.05 5.24 6.05
N ARG A 68 -27.14 5.07 4.74
CA ARG A 68 -26.15 4.36 3.92
C ARG A 68 -24.81 5.09 3.88
N MET A 69 -24.77 6.43 4.05
CA MET A 69 -23.52 7.20 4.02
C MET A 69 -22.53 6.81 5.13
N TRP A 70 -23.01 6.22 6.23
CA TRP A 70 -22.13 5.72 7.29
C TRP A 70 -22.13 4.19 7.39
N LEU A 71 -23.27 3.53 7.12
CA LEU A 71 -23.38 2.08 7.24
C LEU A 71 -22.57 1.33 6.17
N VAL A 72 -22.66 1.79 4.90
CA VAL A 72 -21.96 1.14 3.79
C VAL A 72 -20.45 1.26 3.92
N PRO A 73 -19.87 2.45 4.15
CA PRO A 73 -18.44 2.57 4.41
C PRO A 73 -17.98 1.78 5.65
N ALA A 74 -18.77 1.76 6.73
CA ALA A 74 -18.43 1.00 7.93
C ALA A 74 -18.34 -0.52 7.64
N ILE A 75 -19.31 -1.07 6.91
CA ILE A 75 -19.30 -2.48 6.52
C ILE A 75 -18.13 -2.78 5.59
N GLY A 76 -17.92 -1.95 4.55
CA GLY A 76 -16.81 -2.10 3.61
C GLY A 76 -15.47 -2.11 4.32
N PHE A 77 -15.24 -1.15 5.20
CA PHE A 77 -14.02 -1.02 5.99
C PHE A 77 -13.75 -2.26 6.86
N LEU A 78 -14.76 -2.72 7.62
CA LEU A 78 -14.62 -3.90 8.46
C LEU A 78 -14.38 -5.19 7.65
N LEU A 79 -14.99 -5.31 6.48
CA LEU A 79 -14.74 -6.42 5.57
C LEU A 79 -13.29 -6.37 5.04
N GLY A 80 -12.76 -5.17 4.73
CA GLY A 80 -11.37 -4.99 4.31
C GLY A 80 -10.38 -5.39 5.41
N MET A 81 -10.60 -4.91 6.62
CA MET A 81 -9.81 -5.30 7.80
C MET A 81 -9.85 -6.82 8.02
N GLY A 82 -11.04 -7.42 7.99
CA GLY A 82 -11.21 -8.87 8.17
C GLY A 82 -10.58 -9.70 7.06
N PHE A 83 -10.59 -9.19 5.82
CA PHE A 83 -9.93 -9.82 4.69
C PHE A 83 -8.41 -9.86 4.87
N MET A 84 -7.79 -8.75 5.29
CA MET A 84 -6.35 -8.72 5.54
C MET A 84 -5.97 -9.60 6.72
N LEU A 85 -6.72 -9.54 7.82
CA LEU A 85 -6.52 -10.43 8.96
C LEU A 85 -6.57 -11.91 8.54
N LEU A 86 -7.48 -12.27 7.62
CA LEU A 86 -7.57 -13.63 7.09
C LEU A 86 -6.37 -13.98 6.22
N LEU A 87 -5.93 -13.09 5.33
CA LEU A 87 -4.74 -13.31 4.49
C LEU A 87 -3.49 -13.47 5.33
N ASP A 88 -3.31 -12.61 6.32
CA ASP A 88 -2.21 -12.61 7.25
C ASP A 88 -2.12 -13.94 8.01
N TYR A 89 -3.26 -14.44 8.49
CA TYR A 89 -3.36 -15.76 9.14
C TYR A 89 -3.07 -16.91 8.18
N LEU A 90 -3.48 -16.84 6.92
CA LEU A 90 -3.38 -17.96 5.96
C LEU A 90 -2.01 -18.03 5.26
N ILE A 91 -1.38 -16.90 4.99
CA ILE A 91 -0.14 -16.84 4.18
C ILE A 91 1.07 -16.93 5.10
N PRO A 92 1.90 -17.99 4.95
CA PRO A 92 3.13 -18.11 5.73
C PRO A 92 4.14 -17.05 5.33
N HIS A 93 4.45 -16.11 6.22
CA HIS A 93 5.38 -15.03 5.97
C HIS A 93 6.30 -14.77 7.18
N ILE A 94 7.34 -13.99 6.95
CA ILE A 94 8.29 -13.55 7.98
C ILE A 94 8.42 -12.03 7.87
N HIS A 95 8.16 -11.34 8.94
CA HIS A 95 8.41 -9.90 8.99
C HIS A 95 9.91 -9.59 8.76
N PRO A 96 10.23 -8.66 7.85
CA PRO A 96 11.63 -8.40 7.44
C PRO A 96 12.52 -7.98 8.62
N VAL A 97 11.95 -7.38 9.65
CA VAL A 97 12.67 -6.74 10.77
C VAL A 97 12.76 -7.60 11.99
N ASN A 98 11.63 -7.93 12.61
CA ASN A 98 11.60 -8.69 13.87
C ASN A 98 11.83 -10.19 13.67
N LYS A 99 11.82 -10.67 12.39
CA LYS A 99 11.99 -12.06 11.99
C LYS A 99 10.99 -13.03 12.63
N GLN A 100 9.85 -12.53 13.09
CA GLN A 100 8.75 -13.36 13.55
C GLN A 100 8.12 -14.09 12.36
N GLU A 101 7.83 -15.36 12.54
CA GLU A 101 7.12 -16.17 11.55
C GLU A 101 5.64 -16.14 11.90
N GLU A 102 4.82 -15.78 10.92
CA GLU A 102 3.36 -15.77 11.02
C GLU A 102 2.71 -16.57 9.89
N GLY A 103 1.40 -16.79 10.00
CA GLY A 103 0.64 -17.59 9.05
C GLY A 103 0.72 -19.11 9.27
N VAL A 104 0.02 -19.86 8.45
CA VAL A 104 -0.02 -21.33 8.50
C VAL A 104 1.35 -21.91 8.16
N ASN A 105 1.79 -22.93 8.90
CA ASN A 105 3.11 -23.56 8.83
C ASN A 105 3.68 -23.73 7.41
N GLY A 106 4.53 -22.81 6.98
CA GLY A 106 5.28 -22.85 5.74
C GLY A 106 6.61 -23.63 5.83
N GLY A 107 6.67 -24.71 6.60
CA GLY A 107 7.90 -25.42 7.01
C GLY A 107 8.92 -25.82 5.91
N LYS A 108 8.53 -25.79 4.63
CA LYS A 108 9.43 -26.09 3.49
C LYS A 108 9.84 -24.84 2.70
N LEU A 109 9.28 -23.67 2.99
CA LEU A 109 9.57 -22.44 2.27
C LEU A 109 10.87 -21.81 2.76
N SER A 110 11.71 -21.33 1.82
CA SER A 110 12.93 -20.61 2.20
C SER A 110 12.59 -19.30 2.92
N LYS A 111 13.48 -18.85 3.82
CA LYS A 111 13.34 -17.58 4.55
C LYS A 111 13.12 -16.40 3.58
N THR A 112 13.91 -16.31 2.51
CA THR A 112 13.77 -15.27 1.48
C THR A 112 12.39 -15.29 0.83
N PHE A 113 11.82 -16.48 0.57
CA PHE A 113 10.49 -16.58 -0.02
C PHE A 113 9.40 -16.13 0.93
N LYS A 114 9.49 -16.46 2.23
CA LYS A 114 8.56 -15.97 3.27
C LYS A 114 8.63 -14.45 3.42
N MET A 115 9.84 -13.87 3.38
CA MET A 115 10.01 -12.40 3.38
C MET A 115 9.38 -11.75 2.13
N MET A 116 9.53 -12.39 0.97
CA MET A 116 8.89 -11.90 -0.26
C MET A 116 7.35 -11.97 -0.18
N LEU A 117 6.81 -13.00 0.46
CA LEU A 117 5.37 -13.11 0.69
C LEU A 117 4.86 -11.98 1.59
N ALA A 118 5.58 -11.65 2.68
CA ALA A 118 5.25 -10.53 3.54
C ALA A 118 5.10 -9.24 2.71
N VAL A 119 6.14 -8.86 1.98
CA VAL A 119 6.12 -7.63 1.17
C VAL A 119 5.04 -7.66 0.08
N THR A 120 4.82 -8.84 -0.53
CA THR A 120 3.75 -8.99 -1.53
C THR A 120 2.37 -8.74 -0.91
N LEU A 121 2.17 -9.17 0.35
CA LEU A 121 0.93 -8.89 1.08
C LEU A 121 0.69 -7.40 1.29
N HIS A 122 1.75 -6.61 1.51
CA HIS A 122 1.65 -5.14 1.65
C HIS A 122 1.21 -4.46 0.35
N ASN A 123 1.72 -4.91 -0.78
CA ASN A 123 1.46 -4.30 -2.09
C ASN A 123 0.07 -4.68 -2.67
N VAL A 124 -0.58 -5.76 -2.17
CA VAL A 124 -1.96 -6.12 -2.57
C VAL A 124 -2.97 -5.00 -2.24
N PRO A 125 -3.02 -4.45 -1.01
CA PRO A 125 -3.86 -3.32 -0.64
C PRO A 125 -3.75 -2.14 -1.58
N GLU A 126 -2.54 -1.77 -1.92
CA GLU A 126 -2.22 -0.63 -2.77
C GLU A 126 -2.75 -0.83 -4.18
N GLY A 127 -2.50 -2.01 -4.75
CA GLY A 127 -3.06 -2.38 -6.03
C GLY A 127 -4.59 -2.38 -6.02
N LEU A 128 -5.22 -2.93 -4.98
CA LEU A 128 -6.68 -2.91 -4.84
C LEU A 128 -7.21 -1.47 -4.79
N ALA A 129 -6.59 -0.58 -4.01
CA ALA A 129 -6.99 0.82 -3.89
C ALA A 129 -6.95 1.54 -5.25
N VAL A 130 -5.82 1.43 -5.97
CA VAL A 130 -5.68 2.01 -7.32
C VAL A 130 -6.73 1.44 -8.27
N GLY A 131 -6.94 0.13 -8.27
CA GLY A 131 -7.90 -0.52 -9.15
C GLY A 131 -9.35 -0.10 -8.91
N VAL A 132 -9.75 0.07 -7.64
CA VAL A 132 -11.10 0.53 -7.29
C VAL A 132 -11.32 1.98 -7.73
N VAL A 133 -10.34 2.87 -7.53
CA VAL A 133 -10.45 4.27 -7.97
C VAL A 133 -10.44 4.39 -9.50
N ILE A 134 -9.62 3.59 -10.20
CA ILE A 134 -9.68 3.49 -11.66
C ILE A 134 -11.09 3.04 -12.12
N ALA A 135 -11.68 2.03 -11.48
CA ALA A 135 -13.02 1.58 -11.79
C ALA A 135 -14.07 2.66 -11.53
N GLY A 136 -13.96 3.41 -10.44
CA GLY A 136 -14.79 4.56 -10.13
C GLY A 136 -14.70 5.67 -11.17
N MET A 137 -13.52 5.94 -11.69
CA MET A 137 -13.31 6.88 -12.78
C MET A 137 -13.91 6.35 -14.10
N MET A 138 -13.72 5.06 -14.41
CA MET A 138 -14.25 4.46 -15.64
C MET A 138 -15.78 4.45 -15.70
N ASN A 139 -16.46 4.35 -14.57
CA ASN A 139 -17.92 4.40 -14.48
C ASN A 139 -18.48 5.82 -14.27
N GLY A 140 -17.63 6.85 -14.22
CA GLY A 140 -18.02 8.25 -14.07
C GLY A 140 -18.36 8.69 -12.64
N SER A 141 -18.13 7.85 -11.63
CA SER A 141 -18.37 8.20 -10.22
C SER A 141 -17.23 9.01 -9.62
N LEU A 142 -16.00 8.87 -10.14
CA LEU A 142 -14.82 9.61 -9.77
C LEU A 142 -14.21 10.33 -10.96
N ASN A 143 -13.42 11.37 -10.71
CA ASN A 143 -12.74 12.11 -11.76
C ASN A 143 -11.33 11.54 -12.05
N GLU A 144 -10.72 11.96 -13.15
CA GLU A 144 -9.38 11.54 -13.56
C GLU A 144 -8.30 12.04 -12.60
N GLN A 145 -8.52 13.18 -11.94
CA GLN A 145 -7.59 13.76 -10.97
C GLN A 145 -7.49 12.88 -9.72
N ALA A 146 -8.60 12.42 -9.17
CA ALA A 146 -8.61 11.50 -8.02
C ALA A 146 -7.82 10.22 -8.31
N MET A 147 -7.98 9.65 -9.52
CA MET A 147 -7.21 8.49 -9.97
C MET A 147 -5.70 8.76 -10.00
N LEU A 148 -5.29 9.89 -10.58
CA LEU A 148 -3.88 10.25 -10.70
C LEU A 148 -3.25 10.56 -9.34
N ILE A 149 -3.96 11.30 -8.49
CA ILE A 149 -3.47 11.70 -7.15
C ILE A 149 -3.21 10.47 -6.30
N LEU A 150 -4.18 9.54 -6.25
CA LEU A 150 -3.98 8.30 -5.49
C LEU A 150 -2.81 7.49 -6.05
N SER A 151 -2.72 7.31 -7.38
CA SER A 151 -1.64 6.54 -8.00
C SER A 151 -0.26 7.16 -7.73
N ILE A 152 -0.14 8.48 -7.79
CA ILE A 152 1.09 9.22 -7.47
C ILE A 152 1.41 9.12 -5.97
N GLY A 153 0.42 9.29 -5.11
CA GLY A 153 0.58 9.15 -3.67
C GLY A 153 1.13 7.78 -3.28
N ILE A 154 0.55 6.72 -3.84
CA ILE A 154 1.03 5.35 -3.64
C ILE A 154 2.45 5.19 -4.21
N ALA A 155 2.78 5.72 -5.37
CA ALA A 155 4.14 5.64 -5.91
C ALA A 155 5.17 6.35 -5.01
N ILE A 156 4.79 7.48 -4.41
CA ILE A 156 5.67 8.23 -3.49
C ILE A 156 5.97 7.40 -2.24
N GLN A 157 5.00 6.69 -1.67
CA GLN A 157 5.22 5.83 -0.51
C GLN A 157 5.93 4.52 -0.88
N ASN A 158 5.69 3.95 -2.04
CA ASN A 158 6.33 2.74 -2.54
C ASN A 158 7.83 2.93 -2.80
N PHE A 159 8.28 4.15 -3.06
CA PHE A 159 9.71 4.43 -3.19
C PHE A 159 10.49 4.09 -1.89
N PRO A 160 10.14 4.58 -0.69
CA PRO A 160 10.68 4.08 0.57
C PRO A 160 10.60 2.56 0.73
N GLU A 161 9.47 1.96 0.42
CA GLU A 161 9.27 0.52 0.59
C GLU A 161 10.19 -0.31 -0.30
N GLY A 162 10.36 0.05 -1.56
CA GLY A 162 11.31 -0.60 -2.45
C GLY A 162 12.77 -0.59 -1.91
N ILE A 163 13.16 0.50 -1.23
CA ILE A 163 14.47 0.59 -0.55
C ILE A 163 14.53 -0.39 0.62
N ILE A 164 13.47 -0.44 1.43
CA ILE A 164 13.40 -1.26 2.65
C ILE A 164 13.38 -2.74 2.32
N VAL A 165 12.82 -3.13 1.19
CA VAL A 165 12.81 -4.52 0.70
C VAL A 165 14.17 -4.93 0.15
N SER A 166 14.72 -4.16 -0.78
CA SER A 166 15.94 -4.54 -1.50
C SER A 166 17.22 -4.36 -0.67
N GLY A 167 17.23 -3.41 0.28
CA GLY A 167 18.37 -3.12 1.13
C GLY A 167 18.80 -4.31 2.00
N PRO A 168 17.93 -4.86 2.86
CA PRO A 168 18.24 -6.02 3.71
C PRO A 168 18.64 -7.26 2.92
N LEU A 169 18.03 -7.52 1.76
CA LEU A 169 18.43 -8.65 0.91
C LEU A 169 19.87 -8.54 0.45
N LYS A 170 20.32 -7.34 0.09
CA LYS A 170 21.73 -7.07 -0.24
C LYS A 170 22.63 -7.20 1.00
N GLU A 171 22.17 -6.77 2.17
CA GLU A 171 22.90 -6.87 3.45
C GLU A 171 23.13 -8.34 3.86
N GLU A 172 22.17 -9.23 3.58
CA GLU A 172 22.30 -10.68 3.77
C GLU A 172 23.24 -11.35 2.72
N GLY A 173 23.92 -10.57 1.86
CA GLY A 173 24.92 -11.05 0.90
C GLY A 173 24.36 -11.34 -0.49
N MET A 174 23.11 -11.01 -0.76
CA MET A 174 22.53 -11.19 -2.09
C MET A 174 23.17 -10.23 -3.11
N PRO A 175 23.48 -10.67 -4.34
CA PRO A 175 23.92 -9.78 -5.41
C PRO A 175 22.91 -8.65 -5.66
N LYS A 176 23.37 -7.41 -5.82
CA LYS A 176 22.52 -6.21 -5.97
C LYS A 176 21.42 -6.38 -7.02
N TRP A 177 21.72 -6.99 -8.17
CA TRP A 177 20.76 -7.19 -9.24
C TRP A 177 19.63 -8.18 -8.84
N LYS A 178 19.94 -9.20 -8.02
CA LYS A 178 18.92 -10.12 -7.49
C LYS A 178 18.04 -9.41 -6.44
N ALA A 179 18.63 -8.65 -5.54
CA ALA A 179 17.90 -7.85 -4.56
C ALA A 179 16.97 -6.85 -5.26
N PHE A 180 17.46 -6.18 -6.31
CA PHE A 180 16.63 -5.30 -7.16
C PHE A 180 15.46 -6.06 -7.80
N LEU A 181 15.73 -7.21 -8.44
CA LEU A 181 14.68 -7.99 -9.10
C LEU A 181 13.61 -8.51 -8.14
N LEU A 182 13.99 -8.87 -6.92
CA LEU A 182 13.03 -9.29 -5.90
C LEU A 182 12.17 -8.10 -5.43
N GLY A 183 12.79 -6.94 -5.19
CA GLY A 183 12.04 -5.73 -4.87
C GLY A 183 11.12 -5.27 -6.02
N PHE A 184 11.55 -5.34 -7.27
CA PHE A 184 10.69 -5.12 -8.42
C PHE A 184 9.54 -6.12 -8.47
N ALA A 185 9.82 -7.42 -8.27
CA ALA A 185 8.83 -8.49 -8.32
C ALA A 185 7.75 -8.33 -7.24
N SER A 186 8.09 -7.81 -6.04
CA SER A 186 7.10 -7.52 -5.01
C SER A 186 6.08 -6.48 -5.46
N GLY A 187 6.50 -5.47 -6.22
CA GLY A 187 5.62 -4.44 -6.77
C GLY A 187 4.75 -4.93 -7.94
N VAL A 188 5.12 -6.00 -8.64
CA VAL A 188 4.33 -6.52 -9.79
C VAL A 188 2.93 -6.95 -9.36
N VAL A 189 2.71 -7.29 -8.10
CA VAL A 189 1.38 -7.63 -7.60
C VAL A 189 0.42 -6.44 -7.64
N GLU A 190 0.91 -5.19 -7.55
CA GLU A 190 0.09 -3.98 -7.56
C GLU A 190 -0.76 -3.85 -8.84
N PRO A 191 -0.19 -3.85 -10.07
CA PRO A 191 -0.99 -3.82 -11.28
C PRO A 191 -1.88 -5.06 -11.45
N ILE A 192 -1.49 -6.22 -10.94
CA ILE A 192 -2.32 -7.43 -10.96
C ILE A 192 -3.55 -7.26 -10.06
N ALA A 193 -3.36 -6.83 -8.81
CA ALA A 193 -4.43 -6.56 -7.87
C ALA A 193 -5.35 -5.44 -8.38
N SER A 194 -4.78 -4.39 -9.00
CA SER A 194 -5.56 -3.32 -9.63
C SER A 194 -6.46 -3.85 -10.76
N LEU A 195 -5.94 -4.69 -11.65
CA LEU A 195 -6.73 -5.28 -12.73
C LEU A 195 -7.86 -6.17 -12.19
N LEU A 196 -7.61 -6.93 -11.14
CA LEU A 196 -8.64 -7.73 -10.47
C LEU A 196 -9.73 -6.84 -9.86
N ALA A 197 -9.34 -5.77 -9.16
CA ALA A 197 -10.27 -4.81 -8.57
C ALA A 197 -11.11 -4.09 -9.63
N ILE A 198 -10.49 -3.67 -10.75
CA ILE A 198 -11.21 -3.08 -11.92
C ILE A 198 -12.25 -4.08 -12.43
N GLY A 199 -11.83 -5.33 -12.69
CA GLY A 199 -12.74 -6.36 -13.24
C GLY A 199 -13.94 -6.63 -12.34
N LEU A 200 -13.76 -6.65 -11.03
CA LEU A 200 -14.83 -6.87 -10.07
C LEU A 200 -15.74 -5.64 -9.93
N THR A 201 -15.17 -4.43 -9.86
CA THR A 201 -15.91 -3.19 -9.57
C THR A 201 -16.65 -2.65 -10.79
N VAL A 202 -16.10 -2.75 -11.99
CA VAL A 202 -16.75 -2.27 -13.23
C VAL A 202 -18.01 -3.09 -13.56
N LEU A 203 -18.03 -4.37 -13.22
CA LEU A 203 -19.19 -5.24 -13.46
C LEU A 203 -20.40 -4.85 -12.61
N ILE A 204 -20.21 -4.23 -11.44
CA ILE A 204 -21.26 -3.90 -10.48
C ILE A 204 -21.02 -2.51 -9.91
N THR A 205 -21.48 -1.47 -10.60
CA THR A 205 -21.27 -0.06 -10.16
C THR A 205 -21.84 0.24 -8.77
N THR A 206 -22.90 -0.46 -8.37
CA THR A 206 -23.54 -0.31 -7.05
C THR A 206 -22.63 -0.67 -5.87
N ILE A 207 -21.59 -1.48 -6.10
CA ILE A 207 -20.67 -1.89 -5.01
C ILE A 207 -19.49 -0.93 -4.83
N LEU A 208 -19.34 0.09 -5.67
CA LEU A 208 -18.20 1.01 -5.60
C LEU A 208 -17.97 1.60 -4.19
N PRO A 209 -18.98 2.12 -3.45
CA PRO A 209 -18.75 2.64 -2.11
C PRO A 209 -18.26 1.58 -1.12
N TYR A 210 -18.72 0.33 -1.26
CA TYR A 210 -18.23 -0.79 -0.46
C TYR A 210 -16.77 -1.12 -0.78
N THR A 211 -16.40 -1.15 -2.08
CA THR A 211 -15.04 -1.49 -2.50
C THR A 211 -14.03 -0.39 -2.18
N LEU A 212 -14.41 0.89 -2.25
CA LEU A 212 -13.60 2.01 -1.79
C LEU A 212 -13.31 1.89 -0.28
N ALA A 213 -14.36 1.71 0.52
CA ALA A 213 -14.19 1.55 1.97
C ALA A 213 -13.44 0.26 2.34
N PHE A 214 -13.66 -0.82 1.59
CA PHE A 214 -12.90 -2.06 1.73
C PHE A 214 -11.40 -1.82 1.51
N ALA A 215 -11.02 -1.16 0.42
CA ALA A 215 -9.63 -0.84 0.15
C ALA A 215 -9.01 0.04 1.25
N ALA A 216 -9.76 1.02 1.78
CA ALA A 216 -9.33 1.80 2.94
C ALA A 216 -9.07 0.93 4.17
N GLY A 217 -9.96 -0.01 4.48
CA GLY A 217 -9.80 -0.95 5.59
C GLY A 217 -8.57 -1.84 5.43
N VAL A 218 -8.35 -2.36 4.23
CA VAL A 218 -7.18 -3.17 3.88
C VAL A 218 -5.88 -2.37 4.09
N MET A 219 -5.82 -1.12 3.60
CA MET A 219 -4.65 -0.25 3.78
C MET A 219 -4.38 0.10 5.25
N ILE A 220 -5.42 0.43 6.02
CA ILE A 220 -5.26 0.74 7.45
C ILE A 220 -4.78 -0.48 8.24
N TYR A 221 -5.21 -1.69 7.88
CA TYR A 221 -4.68 -2.93 8.49
C TYR A 221 -3.16 -2.99 8.37
N VAL A 222 -2.63 -2.87 7.16
CA VAL A 222 -1.18 -2.93 6.90
C VAL A 222 -0.41 -1.84 7.66
N VAL A 223 -0.96 -0.63 7.71
CA VAL A 223 -0.33 0.48 8.45
C VAL A 223 -0.21 0.16 9.93
N VAL A 224 -1.27 -0.37 10.54
CA VAL A 224 -1.34 -0.62 12.00
C VAL A 224 -0.57 -1.87 12.38
N GLU A 225 -0.71 -2.95 11.62
CA GLU A 225 -0.13 -4.25 11.94
C GLU A 225 1.35 -4.34 11.58
N GLU A 226 1.78 -3.64 10.53
CA GLU A 226 3.11 -3.84 9.99
C GLU A 226 3.97 -2.56 9.98
N LEU A 227 3.55 -1.50 9.29
CA LEU A 227 4.40 -0.33 9.07
C LEU A 227 4.69 0.46 10.35
N ILE A 228 3.69 0.72 11.19
CA ILE A 228 3.88 1.45 12.45
C ILE A 228 4.72 0.66 13.46
N PRO A 229 4.48 -0.63 13.71
CA PRO A 229 5.34 -1.45 14.55
C PRO A 229 6.78 -1.48 14.06
N GLU A 230 7.00 -1.72 12.75
CA GLU A 230 8.32 -1.73 12.15
C GLU A 230 9.05 -0.37 12.26
N ALA A 231 8.34 0.73 12.04
CA ALA A 231 8.89 2.08 12.18
C ALA A 231 9.34 2.41 13.61
N ASN A 232 8.72 1.79 14.61
CA ASN A 232 9.02 2.03 16.04
C ASN A 232 9.96 0.98 16.64
N GLU A 233 10.43 0.00 15.88
CA GLU A 233 11.31 -1.05 16.39
C GLU A 233 12.65 -0.50 16.92
N GLY A 234 13.19 -1.14 17.99
CA GLY A 234 14.48 -0.80 18.60
C GLY A 234 14.40 0.41 19.54
N GLU A 235 15.46 1.23 19.57
CA GLU A 235 15.53 2.39 20.48
C GLU A 235 14.42 3.41 20.20
N HIS A 236 13.79 3.92 21.28
CA HIS A 236 12.76 4.94 21.17
C HIS A 236 13.26 6.20 20.44
N SER A 237 12.51 6.65 19.46
CA SER A 237 12.80 7.91 18.77
C SER A 237 11.52 8.47 18.14
N ASN A 238 11.41 9.79 18.06
CA ASN A 238 10.27 10.47 17.42
C ASN A 238 10.37 10.51 15.89
N LEU A 239 11.39 9.90 15.29
CA LEU A 239 11.65 10.00 13.85
C LEU A 239 10.55 9.37 13.00
N ALA A 240 10.00 8.22 13.45
CA ALA A 240 8.86 7.59 12.78
C ALA A 240 7.62 8.49 12.81
N THR A 241 7.32 9.09 13.97
CA THR A 241 6.19 10.03 14.14
C THR A 241 6.34 11.29 13.28
N ILE A 242 7.56 11.84 13.19
CA ILE A 242 7.85 12.98 12.32
C ILE A 242 7.68 12.58 10.85
N GLY A 243 8.20 11.43 10.45
CA GLY A 243 8.00 10.88 9.10
C GLY A 243 6.52 10.75 8.77
N LEU A 244 5.73 10.14 9.67
CA LEU A 244 4.29 9.98 9.52
C LEU A 244 3.57 11.32 9.34
N ALA A 245 3.89 12.30 10.17
CA ALA A 245 3.29 13.63 10.07
C ALA A 245 3.58 14.28 8.70
N VAL A 246 4.82 14.17 8.20
CA VAL A 246 5.20 14.73 6.90
C VAL A 246 4.48 14.00 5.76
N GLY A 247 4.46 12.66 5.77
CA GLY A 247 3.77 11.86 4.74
C GLY A 247 2.27 12.12 4.72
N PHE A 248 1.65 12.16 5.90
CA PHE A 248 0.23 12.48 6.05
C PHE A 248 -0.14 13.86 5.48
N VAL A 249 0.62 14.90 5.85
CA VAL A 249 0.37 16.26 5.37
C VAL A 249 0.61 16.36 3.87
N LEU A 250 1.65 15.71 3.34
CA LEU A 250 1.92 15.69 1.90
C LEU A 250 0.72 15.12 1.13
N MET A 251 0.25 13.94 1.50
CA MET A 251 -0.87 13.29 0.80
C MET A 251 -2.17 14.05 0.99
N MET A 252 -2.45 14.53 2.21
CA MET A 252 -3.60 15.38 2.48
C MET A 252 -3.63 16.62 1.57
N VAL A 253 -2.48 17.28 1.39
CA VAL A 253 -2.37 18.45 0.50
C VAL A 253 -2.60 18.06 -0.96
N LEU A 254 -2.04 16.94 -1.40
CA LEU A 254 -2.26 16.43 -2.76
C LEU A 254 -3.76 16.18 -3.01
N ASP A 255 -4.44 15.49 -2.09
CA ASP A 255 -5.87 15.19 -2.22
C ASP A 255 -6.75 16.46 -2.18
N ILE A 256 -6.50 17.38 -1.24
CA ILE A 256 -7.38 18.53 -1.04
C ILE A 256 -7.10 19.68 -2.04
N ALA A 257 -5.81 19.88 -2.40
CA ALA A 257 -5.44 21.01 -3.27
C ALA A 257 -5.49 20.68 -4.77
N LEU A 258 -5.39 19.39 -5.14
CA LEU A 258 -5.36 18.95 -6.53
C LEU A 258 -6.52 18.02 -6.90
N GLY A 259 -7.26 17.49 -5.90
CA GLY A 259 -8.38 16.54 -6.04
C GLY A 259 -9.76 17.18 -6.22
#